data_cc8073dccd91ca71443515a1d70ac63f
#
_entry.id   cc8073dccd91ca71443515a1d70ac63f
#
_cell.length_a   1.000
_cell.length_b   1.000
_cell.length_c   1.000
_cell.angle_alpha   90.00
_cell.angle_beta   90.00
_cell.angle_gamma   90.00
#
_symmetry.space_group_name_H-M   'P 1'
#
loop_
_entity.id
_entity.type
_entity.pdbx_description
1 polymer ?
#
loop_
_entity_poly.entity_id
_entity_poly.type
_entity_poly.pdbx_seq_one_letter_code
_entity_poly.pdbx_strand_id
1 'polypeptide(L)'
;PLRPGRKDAFMNDSLVCKRYELAQQVYAAHGVDTEQAMAAIDAIPISMHSWQGDDLLGFEGAESLTGGIQSTGNYPGRARTADELRSDLDVALSCVPGTMKVSLHAVHAEKDGRKVDRDEYDVSLFERWIDWANARNIGLDFNPTFFSHPMSDGNFSVTSLDEKKRRFWIEHGKRCREISAEIGKRTGKTCIDNFWFPDGYKDI
;
A
#
# COMPACT_ATOMS: atom_id res chain seq x y z
N PRO A 1 -18.42 6.91 17.50
CA PRO A 1 -18.68 6.42 18.85
C PRO A 1 -19.19 4.99 18.77
N LEU A 2 -18.31 4.03 19.14
CA LEU A 2 -18.68 2.64 19.29
C LEU A 2 -19.74 2.53 20.38
N ARG A 3 -20.84 1.87 20.08
CA ARG A 3 -21.95 1.67 21.02
C ARG A 3 -21.45 0.91 22.27
N PRO A 4 -21.66 1.40 23.49
CA PRO A 4 -21.39 0.64 24.69
C PRO A 4 -22.46 -0.46 24.80
N GLY A 5 -22.10 -1.72 24.62
CA GLY A 5 -23.07 -2.81 24.82
C GLY A 5 -22.72 -4.16 24.20
N ARG A 6 -21.46 -4.48 23.96
CA ARG A 6 -21.05 -5.85 23.64
C ARG A 6 -19.81 -6.25 24.44
N LYS A 7 -19.97 -6.36 25.77
CA LYS A 7 -18.94 -6.96 26.64
C LYS A 7 -18.89 -8.50 26.54
N ASP A 8 -19.79 -9.13 25.81
CA ASP A 8 -19.94 -10.58 25.79
C ASP A 8 -19.44 -11.28 24.53
N ALA A 9 -18.75 -10.57 23.64
CA ALA A 9 -18.21 -11.14 22.39
C ALA A 9 -16.69 -11.32 22.38
N PHE A 10 -15.98 -10.99 23.45
CA PHE A 10 -14.58 -11.37 23.60
C PHE A 10 -14.52 -12.85 23.97
N MET A 11 -13.91 -13.65 23.09
CA MET A 11 -13.60 -15.05 23.42
C MET A 11 -12.95 -15.07 24.80
N ASN A 12 -13.46 -15.93 25.67
CA ASN A 12 -12.89 -16.15 27.00
C ASN A 12 -11.41 -16.50 26.80
N ASP A 13 -10.49 -15.67 27.29
CA ASP A 13 -9.04 -15.84 27.14
C ASP A 13 -8.59 -17.26 27.51
N SER A 14 -9.19 -17.86 28.52
CA SER A 14 -8.95 -19.23 28.93
C SER A 14 -9.32 -20.26 27.84
N LEU A 15 -10.34 -19.99 27.02
CA LEU A 15 -10.71 -20.87 25.92
C LEU A 15 -9.77 -20.71 24.74
N VAL A 16 -9.30 -19.50 24.48
CA VAL A 16 -8.29 -19.22 23.44
C VAL A 16 -6.99 -19.94 23.78
N CYS A 17 -6.50 -19.80 25.02
CA CYS A 17 -5.29 -20.50 25.48
C CYS A 17 -5.39 -22.01 25.33
N LYS A 18 -6.49 -22.62 25.77
CA LYS A 18 -6.69 -24.06 25.63
C LYS A 18 -6.71 -24.54 24.18
N ARG A 19 -7.32 -23.77 23.29
CA ARG A 19 -7.33 -24.09 21.85
C ARG A 19 -5.94 -23.96 21.25
N TYR A 20 -5.17 -22.95 21.68
CA TYR A 20 -3.80 -22.79 21.25
C TYR A 20 -2.92 -23.95 21.74
N GLU A 21 -2.99 -24.35 23.02
CA GLU A 21 -2.27 -25.50 23.55
C GLU A 21 -2.55 -26.79 22.76
N LEU A 22 -3.81 -27.01 22.37
CA LEU A 22 -4.18 -28.15 21.53
C LEU A 22 -3.56 -28.03 20.12
N ALA A 23 -3.60 -26.86 19.52
CA ALA A 23 -2.98 -26.61 18.23
C ALA A 23 -1.46 -26.85 18.27
N GLN A 24 -0.77 -26.38 19.32
CA GLN A 24 0.66 -26.62 19.51
C GLN A 24 1.00 -28.13 19.51
N GLN A 25 0.20 -28.95 20.18
CA GLN A 25 0.41 -30.40 20.20
C GLN A 25 0.26 -31.01 18.79
N VAL A 26 -0.72 -30.58 18.04
CA VAL A 26 -0.93 -31.03 16.65
C VAL A 26 0.24 -30.63 15.74
N TYR A 27 0.69 -29.37 15.82
CA TYR A 27 1.85 -28.91 15.04
C TYR A 27 3.15 -29.60 15.45
N ALA A 28 3.35 -29.82 16.76
CA ALA A 28 4.52 -30.53 17.28
C ALA A 28 4.62 -31.96 16.78
N ALA A 29 3.49 -32.66 16.60
CA ALA A 29 3.45 -34.00 15.99
C ALA A 29 3.94 -34.02 14.54
N HIS A 30 3.95 -32.87 13.87
CA HIS A 30 4.50 -32.67 12.53
C HIS A 30 5.90 -32.01 12.55
N GLY A 31 6.54 -31.91 13.69
CA GLY A 31 7.88 -31.34 13.83
C GLY A 31 7.94 -29.81 13.77
N VAL A 32 6.81 -29.11 13.98
CA VAL A 32 6.74 -27.66 13.97
C VAL A 32 6.66 -27.10 15.40
N ASP A 33 7.61 -26.25 15.75
CA ASP A 33 7.59 -25.42 16.94
C ASP A 33 6.83 -24.13 16.64
N THR A 34 5.62 -23.98 17.17
CA THR A 34 4.74 -22.84 16.88
C THR A 34 5.26 -21.55 17.46
N GLU A 35 5.93 -21.55 18.60
CA GLU A 35 6.52 -20.35 19.21
C GLU A 35 7.68 -19.83 18.35
N GLN A 36 8.55 -20.72 17.91
CA GLN A 36 9.64 -20.37 17.02
C GLN A 36 9.12 -19.87 15.66
N ALA A 37 8.09 -20.50 15.11
CA ALA A 37 7.47 -20.10 13.86
C ALA A 37 6.84 -18.70 13.95
N MET A 38 6.09 -18.41 15.03
CA MET A 38 5.51 -17.09 15.26
C MET A 38 6.59 -16.02 15.44
N ALA A 39 7.61 -16.30 16.24
CA ALA A 39 8.71 -15.35 16.41
C ALA A 39 9.46 -15.06 15.09
N ALA A 40 9.61 -16.06 14.23
CA ALA A 40 10.19 -15.88 12.89
C ALA A 40 9.30 -15.01 11.98
N ILE A 41 7.98 -15.18 12.04
CA ILE A 41 7.03 -14.37 11.27
C ILE A 41 7.01 -12.93 11.79
N ASP A 42 7.00 -12.72 13.10
CA ASP A 42 7.00 -11.38 13.71
C ASP A 42 8.25 -10.56 13.35
N ALA A 43 9.35 -11.23 13.00
CA ALA A 43 10.57 -10.58 12.53
C ALA A 43 10.48 -10.13 11.05
N ILE A 44 9.48 -10.57 10.30
CA ILE A 44 9.30 -10.24 8.88
C ILE A 44 8.42 -9.00 8.77
N PRO A 45 8.92 -7.88 8.20
CA PRO A 45 8.08 -6.71 7.97
C PRO A 45 6.96 -7.00 6.97
N ILE A 46 5.71 -6.76 7.38
CA ILE A 46 4.54 -6.92 6.50
C ILE A 46 4.17 -5.58 5.90
N SER A 47 4.11 -5.51 4.58
CA SER A 47 3.73 -4.29 3.86
C SER A 47 2.20 -4.27 3.65
N MET A 48 1.55 -3.33 4.32
CA MET A 48 0.12 -3.10 4.17
C MET A 48 -0.13 -2.31 2.88
N HIS A 49 -0.94 -2.86 1.98
CA HIS A 49 -1.40 -2.13 0.82
C HIS A 49 -2.50 -1.14 1.19
N SER A 50 -2.44 0.03 0.59
CA SER A 50 -3.42 1.08 0.77
C SER A 50 -4.57 0.91 -0.24
N TRP A 51 -5.40 -0.10 -0.08
CA TRP A 51 -6.55 -0.37 -0.96
C TRP A 51 -7.51 0.81 -1.05
N GLN A 52 -7.69 1.51 0.04
CA GLN A 52 -8.49 2.72 0.06
C GLN A 52 -7.87 3.86 -0.74
N GLY A 53 -6.56 3.87 -0.89
CA GLY A 53 -5.86 4.74 -1.81
C GLY A 53 -6.10 4.38 -3.28
N ASP A 54 -6.25 3.11 -3.61
CA ASP A 54 -6.63 2.67 -4.96
C ASP A 54 -8.08 3.03 -5.29
N ASP A 55 -8.95 2.99 -4.30
CA ASP A 55 -10.34 3.42 -4.39
C ASP A 55 -10.49 4.95 -4.46
N LEU A 56 -9.51 5.64 -3.94
CA LEU A 56 -9.39 7.05 -4.07
C LEU A 56 -8.90 7.38 -5.45
N LEU A 57 -9.26 7.79 -6.33
CA LEU A 57 -8.74 8.44 -7.53
C LEU A 57 -7.30 8.97 -7.39
N GLY A 58 -6.64 8.68 -6.29
CA GLY A 58 -5.40 9.31 -5.85
C GLY A 58 -5.61 10.79 -5.49
N PHE A 59 -4.52 11.50 -5.25
CA PHE A 59 -4.56 12.93 -4.94
C PHE A 59 -4.13 13.80 -6.12
N GLU A 60 -4.23 13.25 -7.33
CA GLU A 60 -3.83 13.92 -8.57
C GLU A 60 -4.96 14.76 -9.20
N GLY A 61 -6.18 14.70 -8.66
CA GLY A 61 -7.33 15.43 -9.17
C GLY A 61 -8.04 14.76 -10.35
N ALA A 62 -7.86 13.47 -10.55
CA ALA A 62 -8.57 12.71 -11.58
C ALA A 62 -10.08 12.60 -11.26
N GLU A 63 -10.93 12.62 -12.29
CA GLU A 63 -12.38 12.47 -12.12
C GLU A 63 -12.81 11.01 -11.97
N SER A 64 -12.01 10.06 -12.47
CA SER A 64 -12.26 8.62 -12.36
C SER A 64 -10.98 7.82 -12.55
N LEU A 65 -10.86 6.67 -11.89
CA LEU A 65 -9.85 5.66 -12.20
C LEU A 65 -10.22 4.97 -13.52
N THR A 66 -9.23 4.81 -14.40
CA THR A 66 -9.38 4.10 -15.67
C THR A 66 -8.29 3.06 -15.81
N GLY A 67 -8.62 1.88 -16.31
CA GLY A 67 -7.69 0.75 -16.41
C GLY A 67 -7.38 0.09 -15.07
N GLY A 68 -6.57 -0.94 -15.07
CA GLY A 68 -6.24 -1.67 -13.86
C GLY A 68 -7.40 -2.53 -13.33
N ILE A 69 -7.22 -3.07 -12.13
CA ILE A 69 -8.33 -3.68 -11.38
C ILE A 69 -8.97 -2.52 -10.62
N GLN A 70 -10.12 -2.10 -11.08
CA GLN A 70 -10.93 -1.15 -10.34
C GLN A 70 -11.58 -1.89 -9.18
N SER A 71 -11.10 -1.67 -7.99
CA SER A 71 -11.89 -2.02 -6.83
C SER A 71 -12.98 -0.97 -6.65
N THR A 72 -14.06 -1.36 -6.07
CA THR A 72 -15.34 -0.65 -6.10
C THR A 72 -15.40 0.57 -5.17
N GLY A 73 -14.33 1.28 -4.97
CA GLY A 73 -14.08 2.35 -4.02
C GLY A 73 -15.04 3.50 -3.85
N ASN A 74 -16.28 3.29 -4.08
CA ASN A 74 -17.32 4.30 -3.93
C ASN A 74 -18.01 4.27 -2.55
N TYR A 75 -17.31 3.82 -1.51
CA TYR A 75 -17.96 3.83 -0.21
C TYR A 75 -17.81 5.21 0.48
N PRO A 76 -18.81 5.63 1.28
CA PRO A 76 -18.87 6.99 1.81
C PRO A 76 -17.73 7.39 2.75
N GLY A 77 -17.03 6.41 3.32
CA GLY A 77 -15.95 6.62 4.28
C GLY A 77 -14.55 6.68 3.67
N ARG A 78 -14.41 6.66 2.35
CA ARG A 78 -13.09 6.73 1.71
C ARG A 78 -12.37 8.03 2.08
N ALA A 79 -11.05 7.96 2.27
CA ALA A 79 -10.23 9.13 2.49
C ALA A 79 -10.24 10.04 1.24
N ARG A 80 -10.30 11.35 1.42
CA ARG A 80 -10.37 12.36 0.35
C ARG A 80 -9.08 13.15 0.22
N THR A 81 -8.23 13.03 1.23
CA THR A 81 -6.93 13.69 1.30
C THR A 81 -5.87 12.73 1.83
N ALA A 82 -4.60 13.04 1.58
CA ALA A 82 -3.50 12.25 2.11
C ALA A 82 -3.50 12.23 3.66
N ASP A 83 -3.95 13.29 4.32
CA ASP A 83 -4.06 13.34 5.79
C ASP A 83 -5.17 12.39 6.30
N GLU A 84 -6.31 12.36 5.63
CA GLU A 84 -7.37 11.39 5.97
C GLU A 84 -6.87 9.96 5.79
N LEU A 85 -6.16 9.66 4.69
CA LEU A 85 -5.58 8.34 4.45
C LEU A 85 -4.54 7.97 5.51
N ARG A 86 -3.65 8.90 5.90
CA ARG A 86 -2.70 8.67 7.00
C ARG A 86 -3.42 8.35 8.31
N SER A 87 -4.52 9.04 8.60
CA SER A 87 -5.33 8.79 9.80
C SER A 87 -5.99 7.40 9.76
N ASP A 88 -6.49 6.97 8.61
CA ASP A 88 -7.07 5.64 8.42
C ASP A 88 -6.01 4.55 8.57
N LEU A 89 -4.83 4.77 7.98
CA LEU A 89 -3.69 3.87 8.12
C LEU A 89 -3.21 3.75 9.58
N ASP A 90 -3.25 4.85 10.35
CA ASP A 90 -2.92 4.81 11.77
C ASP A 90 -3.84 3.87 12.56
N VAL A 91 -5.13 3.92 12.26
CA VAL A 91 -6.11 3.01 12.87
C VAL A 91 -5.85 1.57 12.42
N ALA A 92 -5.65 1.34 11.13
CA ALA A 92 -5.40 0.00 10.59
C ALA A 92 -4.12 -0.61 11.18
N LEU A 93 -3.03 0.14 11.22
CA LEU A 93 -1.75 -0.29 11.80
C LEU A 93 -1.87 -0.61 13.30
N SER A 94 -2.71 0.12 14.04
CA SER A 94 -2.94 -0.16 15.46
C SER A 94 -3.66 -1.49 15.73
N CYS A 95 -4.30 -2.06 14.72
CA CYS A 95 -5.02 -3.33 14.82
C CYS A 95 -4.17 -4.55 14.44
N VAL A 96 -2.96 -4.36 13.91
CA VAL A 96 -2.10 -5.43 13.41
C VAL A 96 -0.82 -5.49 14.24
N PRO A 97 -0.50 -6.64 14.87
CA PRO A 97 0.75 -6.82 15.59
C PRO A 97 1.93 -7.00 14.62
N GLY A 98 3.15 -6.87 15.14
CA GLY A 98 4.38 -7.13 14.41
C GLY A 98 4.98 -5.87 13.75
N THR A 99 5.99 -6.09 12.92
CA THR A 99 6.68 -5.01 12.19
C THR A 99 5.94 -4.71 10.90
N MET A 100 5.49 -3.47 10.76
CA MET A 100 4.68 -3.05 9.63
C MET A 100 5.43 -2.11 8.69
N LYS A 101 5.02 -2.16 7.43
CA LYS A 101 5.32 -1.19 6.37
C LYS A 101 4.01 -0.77 5.72
N VAL A 102 4.03 0.28 4.93
CA VAL A 102 2.90 0.69 4.09
C VAL A 102 3.36 0.78 2.64
N SER A 103 2.61 0.20 1.73
CA SER A 103 2.85 0.34 0.30
C SER A 103 2.11 1.55 -0.24
N LEU A 104 2.85 2.57 -0.63
CA LEU A 104 2.31 3.75 -1.28
C LEU A 104 2.16 3.53 -2.78
N HIS A 105 1.29 4.30 -3.40
CA HIS A 105 1.15 4.40 -4.85
C HIS A 105 1.61 5.78 -5.35
N ALA A 106 2.06 5.85 -6.60
CA ALA A 106 2.42 7.14 -7.21
C ALA A 106 1.27 8.15 -7.19
N VAL A 107 0.02 7.67 -7.27
CA VAL A 107 -1.19 8.51 -7.14
C VAL A 107 -1.38 9.15 -5.76
N HIS A 108 -0.61 8.74 -4.76
CA HIS A 108 -0.59 9.37 -3.44
C HIS A 108 0.35 10.59 -3.36
N ALA A 109 0.92 11.01 -4.48
CA ALA A 109 1.75 12.21 -4.59
C ALA A 109 0.99 13.46 -4.10
N GLU A 110 1.60 14.22 -3.20
CA GLU A 110 1.05 15.47 -2.67
C GLU A 110 1.63 16.64 -3.44
N LYS A 111 0.94 17.07 -4.49
CA LYS A 111 1.44 18.07 -5.44
C LYS A 111 1.38 19.51 -4.93
N ASP A 112 0.54 19.81 -3.96
CA ASP A 112 0.38 21.15 -3.35
C ASP A 112 0.21 22.26 -4.40
N GLY A 113 -0.61 21.99 -5.42
CA GLY A 113 -0.87 22.92 -6.51
C GLY A 113 0.20 22.96 -7.62
N ARG A 114 1.29 22.20 -7.49
CA ARG A 114 2.30 22.06 -8.55
C ARG A 114 1.70 21.35 -9.77
N LYS A 115 2.01 21.87 -10.95
CA LYS A 115 1.61 21.27 -12.23
C LYS A 115 2.75 20.39 -12.74
N VAL A 116 2.89 19.23 -12.17
CA VAL A 116 3.85 18.21 -12.57
C VAL A 116 3.11 16.96 -13.02
N ASP A 117 3.58 16.32 -14.08
CA ASP A 117 3.05 15.04 -14.55
C ASP A 117 3.88 13.88 -14.00
N ARG A 118 3.38 12.64 -14.14
CA ARG A 118 4.00 11.45 -13.53
C ARG A 118 5.44 11.19 -13.99
N ASP A 119 5.79 11.55 -15.22
CA ASP A 119 7.16 11.43 -15.75
C ASP A 119 8.13 12.48 -15.20
N GLU A 120 7.61 13.47 -14.45
CA GLU A 120 8.38 14.52 -13.77
C GLU A 120 8.39 14.39 -12.24
N TYR A 121 7.82 13.32 -11.69
CA TYR A 121 7.74 13.12 -10.23
C TYR A 121 9.12 12.99 -9.59
N ASP A 122 9.23 13.50 -8.39
CA ASP A 122 10.39 13.35 -7.51
C ASP A 122 9.96 13.09 -6.07
N VAL A 123 10.93 12.80 -5.20
CA VAL A 123 10.67 12.45 -3.80
C VAL A 123 9.99 13.57 -3.00
N SER A 124 10.10 14.82 -3.44
CA SER A 124 9.49 15.95 -2.71
C SER A 124 7.96 15.88 -2.66
N LEU A 125 7.34 15.12 -3.55
CA LEU A 125 5.90 14.87 -3.56
C LEU A 125 5.47 13.87 -2.47
N PHE A 126 6.43 13.24 -1.79
CA PHE A 126 6.21 12.20 -0.77
C PHE A 126 6.83 12.56 0.58
N GLU A 127 7.28 13.80 0.78
CA GLU A 127 7.93 14.27 2.02
C GLU A 127 7.08 13.96 3.25
N ARG A 128 5.81 14.36 3.24
CA ARG A 128 4.90 14.16 4.38
C ARG A 128 4.63 12.68 4.67
N TRP A 129 4.71 11.82 3.65
CA TRP A 129 4.64 10.37 3.84
C TRP A 129 5.89 9.82 4.53
N ILE A 130 7.06 10.30 4.14
CA ILE A 130 8.34 9.93 4.75
C ILE A 130 8.38 10.37 6.21
N ASP A 131 7.99 11.62 6.50
CA ASP A 131 7.91 12.15 7.86
C ASP A 131 6.93 11.38 8.73
N TRP A 132 5.74 11.06 8.18
CA TRP A 132 4.73 10.25 8.85
C TRP A 132 5.25 8.84 9.18
N ALA A 133 5.95 8.21 8.26
CA ALA A 133 6.52 6.87 8.46
C ALA A 133 7.65 6.88 9.50
N ASN A 134 8.54 7.88 9.44
CA ASN A 134 9.63 8.05 10.39
C ASN A 134 9.10 8.28 11.82
N ALA A 135 8.07 9.11 11.98
CA ALA A 135 7.44 9.35 13.28
C ALA A 135 6.86 8.07 13.93
N ARG A 136 6.56 7.04 13.12
CA ARG A 136 6.01 5.74 13.55
C ARG A 136 7.04 4.62 13.53
N ASN A 137 8.25 4.91 13.10
CA ASN A 137 9.32 3.94 12.89
C ASN A 137 8.88 2.75 11.97
N ILE A 138 8.08 3.03 10.95
CA ILE A 138 7.67 2.05 9.94
C ILE A 138 8.39 2.29 8.61
N GLY A 139 8.42 1.27 7.74
CA GLY A 139 8.93 1.38 6.38
C GLY A 139 7.85 1.77 5.38
N LEU A 140 8.28 2.23 4.21
CA LEU A 140 7.42 2.45 3.07
C LEU A 140 7.90 1.58 1.91
N ASP A 141 6.95 0.96 1.20
CA ASP A 141 7.14 0.40 -0.13
C ASP A 141 6.41 1.28 -1.16
N PHE A 142 6.64 1.05 -2.43
CA PHE A 142 6.14 1.93 -3.46
C PHE A 142 5.59 1.14 -4.67
N ASN A 143 4.53 1.65 -5.28
CA ASN A 143 3.97 1.15 -6.52
C ASN A 143 3.82 2.30 -7.52
N PRO A 144 4.42 2.21 -8.71
CA PRO A 144 4.38 3.27 -9.71
C PRO A 144 2.99 3.60 -10.27
N THR A 145 1.99 2.73 -10.12
CA THR A 145 0.65 2.97 -10.67
C THR A 145 0.67 3.21 -12.19
N PHE A 146 1.01 2.18 -12.97
CA PHE A 146 1.07 2.25 -14.44
C PHE A 146 -0.32 2.22 -15.10
N PHE A 147 -1.28 2.93 -14.55
CA PHE A 147 -2.67 2.98 -15.03
C PHE A 147 -3.36 4.28 -14.60
N SER A 148 -4.61 4.47 -15.00
CA SER A 148 -5.44 5.62 -14.62
C SER A 148 -4.78 6.96 -14.97
N HIS A 149 -4.39 7.11 -16.21
CA HIS A 149 -3.73 8.32 -16.70
C HIS A 149 -4.06 8.56 -18.19
N PRO A 150 -4.18 9.81 -18.67
CA PRO A 150 -4.45 10.11 -20.08
C PRO A 150 -3.40 9.55 -21.07
N MET A 151 -2.18 9.32 -20.59
CA MET A 151 -1.12 8.69 -21.39
C MET A 151 -1.25 7.16 -21.46
N SER A 152 -2.25 6.55 -20.82
CA SER A 152 -2.58 5.14 -21.05
C SER A 152 -3.27 4.99 -22.41
N ASP A 153 -2.95 3.88 -23.10
CA ASP A 153 -3.53 3.53 -24.39
C ASP A 153 -4.55 2.40 -24.17
N GLY A 154 -5.74 2.74 -23.76
CA GLY A 154 -6.67 1.76 -23.22
C GLY A 154 -6.07 1.08 -21.98
N ASN A 155 -5.78 -0.21 -22.10
CA ASN A 155 -5.16 -1.01 -21.02
C ASN A 155 -3.63 -1.12 -21.15
N PHE A 156 -2.98 -0.27 -21.95
CA PHE A 156 -1.54 -0.39 -22.22
C PHE A 156 -0.79 0.85 -21.71
N SER A 157 0.31 0.61 -21.04
CA SER A 157 1.26 1.62 -20.58
C SER A 157 2.63 1.44 -21.26
N VAL A 158 3.53 0.71 -20.65
CA VAL A 158 4.89 0.46 -21.16
C VAL A 158 4.91 -0.40 -22.43
N THR A 159 3.86 -1.12 -22.72
CA THR A 159 3.69 -1.94 -23.92
C THR A 159 2.80 -1.28 -24.98
N SER A 160 2.43 -0.02 -24.81
CA SER A 160 1.69 0.75 -25.83
C SER A 160 2.43 0.75 -27.16
N LEU A 161 1.69 0.63 -28.25
CA LEU A 161 2.22 0.78 -29.61
C LEU A 161 2.57 2.24 -29.94
N ASP A 162 1.94 3.21 -29.26
CA ASP A 162 2.28 4.61 -29.34
C ASP A 162 3.62 4.87 -28.62
N GLU A 163 4.64 5.23 -29.38
CA GLU A 163 5.98 5.48 -28.86
C GLU A 163 6.02 6.61 -27.83
N LYS A 164 5.22 7.67 -27.99
CA LYS A 164 5.17 8.79 -27.05
C LYS A 164 4.60 8.34 -25.70
N LYS A 165 3.52 7.58 -25.72
CA LYS A 165 2.91 7.01 -24.51
C LYS A 165 3.86 6.05 -23.82
N ARG A 166 4.48 5.14 -24.58
CA ARG A 166 5.46 4.20 -24.03
C ARG A 166 6.66 4.91 -23.40
N ARG A 167 7.20 5.96 -24.01
CA ARG A 167 8.31 6.74 -23.46
C ARG A 167 7.94 7.46 -22.18
N PHE A 168 6.75 8.03 -22.09
CA PHE A 168 6.22 8.64 -20.88
C PHE A 168 6.23 7.64 -19.72
N TRP A 169 5.70 6.45 -19.92
CA TRP A 169 5.64 5.43 -18.87
C TRP A 169 7.02 4.87 -18.48
N ILE A 170 7.94 4.76 -19.44
CA ILE A 170 9.33 4.38 -19.14
C ILE A 170 10.00 5.45 -18.26
N GLU A 171 9.82 6.73 -18.58
CA GLU A 171 10.39 7.80 -17.77
C GLU A 171 9.74 7.84 -16.38
N HIS A 172 8.42 7.74 -16.30
CA HIS A 172 7.72 7.59 -15.03
C HIS A 172 8.29 6.45 -14.18
N GLY A 173 8.52 5.28 -14.76
CA GLY A 173 9.14 4.15 -14.04
C GLY A 173 10.53 4.46 -13.50
N LYS A 174 11.36 5.20 -14.25
CA LYS A 174 12.67 5.65 -13.77
C LYS A 174 12.52 6.58 -12.56
N ARG A 175 11.62 7.57 -12.63
CA ARG A 175 11.33 8.47 -11.51
C ARG A 175 10.87 7.71 -10.28
N CYS A 176 9.99 6.72 -10.44
CA CYS A 176 9.52 5.90 -9.32
C CYS A 176 10.66 5.13 -8.64
N ARG A 177 11.62 4.61 -9.41
CA ARG A 177 12.82 3.98 -8.84
C ARG A 177 13.69 4.95 -8.06
N GLU A 178 13.87 6.18 -8.55
CA GLU A 178 14.60 7.24 -7.84
C GLU A 178 13.88 7.60 -6.53
N ILE A 179 12.56 7.77 -6.57
CA ILE A 179 11.71 8.03 -5.41
C ILE A 179 11.85 6.90 -4.39
N SER A 180 11.72 5.64 -4.81
CA SER A 180 11.83 4.47 -3.93
C SER A 180 13.20 4.38 -3.27
N ALA A 181 14.28 4.68 -4.00
CA ALA A 181 15.63 4.71 -3.47
C ALA A 181 15.80 5.79 -2.40
N GLU A 182 15.24 6.99 -2.63
CA GLU A 182 15.29 8.07 -1.65
C GLU A 182 14.41 7.79 -0.42
N ILE A 183 13.23 7.20 -0.59
CA ILE A 183 12.39 6.74 0.52
C ILE A 183 13.19 5.76 1.40
N GLY A 184 13.83 4.76 0.79
CA GLY A 184 14.64 3.78 1.52
C GLY A 184 15.78 4.42 2.32
N LYS A 185 16.52 5.36 1.73
CA LYS A 185 17.58 6.10 2.40
C LYS A 185 17.07 6.92 3.58
N ARG A 186 15.97 7.65 3.38
CA ARG A 186 15.45 8.62 4.34
C ARG A 186 14.68 7.98 5.50
N THR A 187 14.10 6.80 5.28
CA THR A 187 13.47 6.01 6.35
C THR A 187 14.46 5.06 7.04
N GLY A 188 15.64 4.85 6.46
CA GLY A 188 16.62 3.86 6.95
C GLY A 188 16.12 2.41 6.83
N LYS A 189 15.11 2.16 5.99
CA LYS A 189 14.49 0.84 5.81
C LYS A 189 14.45 0.51 4.31
N THR A 190 14.51 -0.78 3.98
CA THR A 190 14.35 -1.21 2.59
C THR A 190 12.99 -0.76 2.05
N CYS A 191 12.99 -0.04 0.92
CA CYS A 191 11.80 0.26 0.15
C CYS A 191 11.74 -0.69 -1.06
N ILE A 192 10.69 -1.47 -1.15
CA ILE A 192 10.45 -2.34 -2.30
C ILE A 192 9.62 -1.54 -3.31
N ASP A 193 10.13 -1.43 -4.53
CA ASP A 193 9.43 -0.81 -5.63
C ASP A 193 8.71 -1.89 -6.44
N ASN A 194 7.40 -1.97 -6.30
CA ASN A 194 6.57 -2.97 -6.95
C ASN A 194 6.16 -2.50 -8.34
N PHE A 195 6.95 -2.82 -9.34
CA PHE A 195 6.65 -2.55 -10.75
C PHE A 195 5.56 -3.47 -11.26
N TRP A 196 4.33 -3.09 -11.05
CA TRP A 196 3.17 -3.82 -11.54
C TRP A 196 2.59 -3.15 -12.81
N PHE A 197 2.60 -3.90 -13.91
CA PHE A 197 2.05 -3.46 -15.18
C PHE A 197 0.74 -4.19 -15.45
N PRO A 198 -0.41 -3.49 -15.45
CA PRO A 198 -1.69 -4.11 -15.79
C PRO A 198 -1.91 -4.26 -17.29
N ASP A 199 -0.86 -4.07 -18.08
CA ASP A 199 -0.91 -4.06 -19.54
C ASP A 199 -1.46 -5.38 -20.09
N GLY A 200 -2.39 -5.28 -21.02
CA GLY A 200 -2.99 -6.41 -21.71
C GLY A 200 -4.50 -6.33 -21.83
N TYR A 201 -5.03 -7.27 -22.57
CA TYR A 201 -6.48 -7.48 -22.63
C TYR A 201 -6.89 -8.37 -21.46
N LYS A 202 -7.90 -7.92 -20.72
CA LYS A 202 -8.55 -8.67 -19.66
C LYS A 202 -9.86 -9.19 -20.22
N ASP A 203 -10.24 -10.38 -19.82
CA ASP A 203 -11.53 -10.98 -20.19
C ASP A 203 -11.70 -11.23 -21.71
N ILE A 204 -10.73 -11.90 -22.29
CA ILE A 204 -10.87 -12.46 -23.65
C ILE A 204 -11.50 -13.85 -23.57
#